data_0be8c663eda083d4d6f83464b102d167
#
_entry.id   0be8c663eda083d4d6f83464b102d167
#
_cell.length_a   1.000
_cell.length_b   1.000
_cell.length_c   1.000
_cell.angle_alpha   90.00
_cell.angle_beta   90.00
_cell.angle_gamma   90.00
#
_symmetry.space_group_name_H-M   'P 1'
#
loop_
_entity.id
_entity.type
_entity.pdbx_description
1 polymer ?
#
loop_
_entity_poly.entity_id
_entity_poly.type
_entity_poly.pdbx_seq_one_letter_code
_entity_poly.pdbx_strand_id
1 'polypeptide(L)'
;MVDVAIVKMFGNPMGVFRWDSRYNIVQFEYNKDFIGRGLEPSPLMMPVQSGRIYSFGDIGRETFKGLPGLLADSLPDTYGRALFDRWLTLTGRTSSNIVETLCFLGKRCMGALEFEPAIDVDYNLDSKIAIDSLVEVAREALLNKENFGVNINDDKKAAIAEILRLGTSAGGQRAKAIIAYNKTTGEVRSGQTDVPDGFDYYIIKLDGVSATTGFRETENYGRLEYSFYKLVKACGIDMSECSLIEENGRAHFLTKRFDRENGKKVHMQTLCGIAHYDYRLHRAYSYEQAFNVMRALKLPYSQAQEMFRRMVFNVIVRNQDDHTKNISFLMGEDGVWRLSPAYDMGYSYNPNGGWTATHQMSINGKFDDITRKDLLECGAKNNIKNASLIIDEVCEIASQWPSIAKGCDVPQSMIDEITANMQLTM
;
A
#
# COMPACT_ATOMS: atom_id res chain seq x y z
N MET A 1 8.94 -13.26 24.59
CA MET A 1 9.15 -13.12 23.13
C MET A 1 8.35 -14.21 22.45
N VAL A 2 7.58 -13.89 21.43
CA VAL A 2 6.73 -14.86 20.71
C VAL A 2 7.53 -15.36 19.50
N ASP A 3 7.86 -16.66 19.49
CA ASP A 3 8.64 -17.28 18.41
C ASP A 3 7.78 -18.15 17.48
N VAL A 4 6.58 -18.51 17.91
CA VAL A 4 5.62 -19.30 17.14
C VAL A 4 4.26 -18.61 17.15
N ALA A 5 3.65 -18.50 15.99
CA ALA A 5 2.33 -17.88 15.85
C ALA A 5 1.49 -18.59 14.79
N ILE A 6 0.18 -18.40 14.90
CA ILE A 6 -0.81 -18.89 13.93
C ILE A 6 -1.18 -17.72 13.02
N VAL A 7 -1.26 -17.96 11.73
CA VAL A 7 -1.90 -17.05 10.79
C VAL A 7 -3.26 -17.60 10.39
N LYS A 8 -4.26 -16.72 10.43
CA LYS A 8 -5.63 -16.99 9.98
C LYS A 8 -5.91 -16.26 8.67
N MET A 9 -6.84 -16.79 7.92
CA MET A 9 -7.41 -16.17 6.73
C MET A 9 -8.92 -16.37 6.75
N PHE A 10 -9.67 -15.29 6.55
CA PHE A 10 -11.14 -15.31 6.65
C PHE A 10 -11.63 -15.97 7.95
N GLY A 11 -10.99 -15.64 9.09
CA GLY A 11 -11.30 -16.18 10.41
C GLY A 11 -10.85 -17.63 10.66
N ASN A 12 -10.31 -18.35 9.66
CA ASN A 12 -9.91 -19.77 9.80
C ASN A 12 -8.38 -19.89 9.93
N PRO A 13 -7.88 -20.81 10.79
CA PRO A 13 -6.45 -21.10 10.88
C PRO A 13 -5.90 -21.55 9.53
N MET A 14 -5.03 -20.74 8.91
CA MET A 14 -4.41 -21.03 7.62
C MET A 14 -3.11 -21.80 7.77
N GLY A 15 -2.32 -21.48 8.78
CA GLY A 15 -1.04 -22.11 9.00
C GLY A 15 -0.36 -21.66 10.28
N VAL A 16 0.79 -22.26 10.53
CA VAL A 16 1.68 -21.93 11.66
C VAL A 16 2.99 -21.43 11.11
N PHE A 17 3.56 -20.43 11.73
CA PHE A 17 4.87 -19.94 11.38
C PHE A 17 5.75 -19.78 12.63
N ARG A 18 7.05 -20.06 12.47
CA ARG A 18 8.03 -20.05 13.54
C ARG A 18 9.28 -19.27 13.13
N TRP A 19 9.80 -18.47 14.06
CA TRP A 19 11.10 -17.83 13.92
C TRP A 19 12.26 -18.81 14.19
N ASP A 20 13.17 -18.93 13.24
CA ASP A 20 14.45 -19.61 13.43
C ASP A 20 15.56 -18.56 13.62
N SER A 21 15.95 -18.33 14.87
CA SER A 21 16.94 -17.32 15.24
C SER A 21 18.35 -17.61 14.72
N ARG A 22 18.68 -18.87 14.39
CA ARG A 22 19.99 -19.25 13.86
C ARG A 22 20.23 -18.73 12.45
N TYR A 23 19.16 -18.71 11.65
CA TYR A 23 19.20 -18.26 10.26
C TYR A 23 18.50 -16.93 10.04
N ASN A 24 17.86 -16.39 11.08
CA ASN A 24 17.01 -15.19 11.01
C ASN A 24 15.94 -15.28 9.91
N ILE A 25 15.24 -16.41 9.84
CA ILE A 25 14.18 -16.67 8.87
C ILE A 25 12.95 -17.23 9.55
N VAL A 26 11.82 -17.13 8.86
CA VAL A 26 10.55 -17.75 9.27
C VAL A 26 10.35 -19.04 8.48
N GLN A 27 9.95 -20.08 9.19
CA GLN A 27 9.43 -21.32 8.64
C GLN A 27 7.92 -21.32 8.75
N PHE A 28 7.22 -21.65 7.66
CA PHE A 28 5.76 -21.65 7.59
C PHE A 28 5.28 -23.02 7.09
N GLU A 29 4.17 -23.52 7.70
CA GLU A 29 3.47 -24.73 7.26
C GLU A 29 1.95 -24.47 7.25
N TYR A 30 1.29 -24.92 6.17
CA TYR A 30 -0.17 -24.85 6.07
C TYR A 30 -0.87 -25.83 7.02
N ASN A 31 -1.96 -25.38 7.62
CA ASN A 31 -2.82 -26.24 8.45
C ASN A 31 -3.57 -27.26 7.57
N LYS A 32 -3.69 -28.50 8.04
CA LYS A 32 -4.35 -29.58 7.30
C LYS A 32 -5.83 -29.27 6.97
N ASP A 33 -6.54 -28.63 7.90
CA ASP A 33 -7.94 -28.25 7.70
C ASP A 33 -8.10 -27.13 6.67
N PHE A 34 -7.08 -26.26 6.54
CA PHE A 34 -7.06 -25.21 5.51
C PHE A 34 -6.87 -25.78 4.10
N ILE A 35 -6.07 -26.84 3.96
CA ILE A 35 -5.80 -27.49 2.67
C ILE A 35 -7.10 -27.96 2.02
N GLY A 36 -8.04 -28.48 2.82
CA GLY A 36 -9.35 -28.94 2.35
C GLY A 36 -10.28 -27.84 1.81
N ARG A 37 -9.93 -26.57 1.99
CA ARG A 37 -10.76 -25.43 1.54
C ARG A 37 -10.56 -25.06 0.06
N GLY A 38 -9.53 -25.57 -0.59
CA GLY A 38 -9.24 -25.28 -2.01
C GLY A 38 -8.79 -23.85 -2.29
N LEU A 39 -8.38 -23.09 -1.26
CA LEU A 39 -7.87 -21.73 -1.41
C LEU A 39 -6.35 -21.75 -1.65
N GLU A 40 -5.87 -20.90 -2.55
CA GLU A 40 -4.44 -20.72 -2.88
C GLU A 40 -4.00 -19.29 -2.56
N PRO A 41 -3.65 -18.98 -1.28
CA PRO A 41 -3.33 -17.62 -0.85
C PRO A 41 -2.07 -17.02 -1.49
N SER A 42 -1.13 -17.85 -1.92
CA SER A 42 0.13 -17.44 -2.57
C SER A 42 0.57 -18.52 -3.57
N PRO A 43 -0.18 -18.71 -4.68
CA PRO A 43 -0.04 -19.88 -5.55
C PRO A 43 1.31 -20.00 -6.24
N LEU A 44 2.03 -18.87 -6.43
CA LEU A 44 3.29 -18.86 -7.16
C LEU A 44 4.47 -19.32 -6.31
N MET A 45 4.56 -18.83 -5.07
CA MET A 45 5.71 -19.07 -4.19
C MET A 45 5.41 -20.05 -3.06
N MET A 46 4.14 -20.15 -2.65
CA MET A 46 3.70 -20.99 -1.56
C MET A 46 2.42 -21.74 -1.92
N PRO A 47 2.41 -22.57 -2.98
CA PRO A 47 1.23 -23.38 -3.30
C PRO A 47 0.84 -24.24 -2.10
N VAL A 48 -0.47 -24.39 -1.85
CA VAL A 48 -0.97 -25.12 -0.68
C VAL A 48 -0.66 -26.60 -0.81
N GLN A 49 0.20 -27.09 0.09
CA GLN A 49 0.67 -28.47 0.09
C GLN A 49 0.83 -29.01 1.53
N SER A 50 0.32 -30.21 1.78
CA SER A 50 0.43 -30.88 3.09
C SER A 50 1.87 -31.24 3.44
N GLY A 51 2.28 -30.94 4.68
CA GLY A 51 3.58 -31.33 5.21
C GLY A 51 4.78 -30.59 4.59
N ARG A 52 4.53 -29.60 3.75
CA ARG A 52 5.59 -28.77 3.17
C ARG A 52 5.89 -27.58 4.07
N ILE A 53 7.16 -27.42 4.45
CA ILE A 53 7.67 -26.27 5.17
C ILE A 53 8.22 -25.26 4.13
N TYR A 54 7.70 -24.04 4.17
CA TYR A 54 8.15 -22.92 3.35
C TYR A 54 9.13 -22.07 4.14
N SER A 55 10.27 -21.77 3.54
CA SER A 55 11.30 -20.93 4.12
C SER A 55 12.12 -20.27 3.00
N PHE A 56 12.32 -18.96 3.08
CA PHE A 56 12.96 -18.18 2.02
C PHE A 56 14.12 -17.35 2.59
N GLY A 57 15.29 -17.98 2.65
CA GLY A 57 16.51 -17.33 3.15
C GLY A 57 17.20 -16.40 2.15
N ASP A 58 16.97 -16.63 0.84
CA ASP A 58 17.71 -16.00 -0.25
C ASP A 58 17.01 -14.79 -0.87
N ILE A 59 15.79 -14.44 -0.39
CA ILE A 59 15.08 -13.24 -0.84
C ILE A 59 15.51 -12.02 -0.04
N GLY A 60 15.34 -10.82 -0.62
CA GLY A 60 15.83 -9.54 -0.08
C GLY A 60 15.50 -9.30 1.39
N ARG A 61 16.52 -9.37 2.25
CA ARG A 61 16.39 -9.25 3.70
C ARG A 61 15.79 -7.94 4.17
N GLU A 62 16.04 -6.86 3.45
CA GLU A 62 15.51 -5.55 3.82
C GLU A 62 14.02 -5.43 3.57
N THR A 63 13.52 -6.08 2.52
CA THR A 63 12.10 -6.06 2.15
C THR A 63 11.31 -7.12 2.91
N PHE A 64 11.79 -8.36 2.89
CA PHE A 64 11.03 -9.51 3.39
C PHE A 64 11.34 -9.86 4.85
N LYS A 65 12.43 -9.34 5.43
CA LYS A 65 12.83 -9.56 6.84
C LYS A 65 12.92 -11.04 7.26
N GLY A 66 13.18 -11.94 6.30
CA GLY A 66 13.21 -13.39 6.52
C GLY A 66 11.85 -14.07 6.50
N LEU A 67 10.80 -13.35 6.11
CA LEU A 67 9.45 -13.86 5.91
C LEU A 67 9.24 -14.29 4.46
N PRO A 68 8.36 -15.25 4.18
CA PRO A 68 7.80 -15.41 2.85
C PRO A 68 6.97 -14.18 2.46
N GLY A 69 6.90 -13.88 1.16
CA GLY A 69 6.20 -12.70 0.64
C GLY A 69 4.75 -12.60 1.09
N LEU A 70 4.05 -13.74 1.22
CA LEU A 70 2.68 -13.81 1.76
C LEU A 70 2.54 -13.11 3.12
N LEU A 71 3.48 -13.32 4.03
CA LEU A 71 3.46 -12.73 5.37
C LEU A 71 4.12 -11.33 5.38
N ALA A 72 5.14 -11.13 4.53
CA ALA A 72 5.90 -9.89 4.46
C ALA A 72 5.06 -8.69 3.98
N ASP A 73 4.04 -8.92 3.16
CA ASP A 73 3.10 -7.86 2.74
C ASP A 73 2.27 -7.29 3.88
N SER A 74 2.16 -8.01 5.00
CA SER A 74 1.51 -7.52 6.21
C SER A 74 2.42 -6.62 7.06
N LEU A 75 3.73 -6.59 6.79
CA LEU A 75 4.66 -5.78 7.59
C LEU A 75 4.34 -4.29 7.50
N PRO A 76 4.53 -3.56 8.61
CA PRO A 76 4.38 -2.12 8.58
C PRO A 76 5.44 -1.49 7.64
N ASP A 77 5.04 -0.42 6.98
CA ASP A 77 5.96 0.44 6.22
C ASP A 77 6.92 1.22 7.13
N THR A 78 7.70 2.13 6.57
CA THR A 78 8.66 2.96 7.32
C THR A 78 7.97 3.77 8.42
N TYR A 79 6.79 4.34 8.13
CA TYR A 79 6.02 5.10 9.11
C TYR A 79 5.44 4.18 10.19
N GLY A 80 4.77 3.10 9.81
CA GLY A 80 4.22 2.12 10.75
C GLY A 80 5.31 1.44 11.60
N ARG A 81 6.52 1.25 11.05
CA ARG A 81 7.66 0.73 11.82
C ARG A 81 8.12 1.73 12.88
N ALA A 82 8.21 3.01 12.55
CA ALA A 82 8.56 4.04 13.52
C ALA A 82 7.55 4.08 14.68
N LEU A 83 6.26 3.91 14.38
CA LEU A 83 5.21 3.81 15.39
C LEU A 83 5.37 2.54 16.26
N PHE A 84 5.63 1.39 15.66
CA PHE A 84 5.87 0.14 16.39
C PHE A 84 7.09 0.24 17.35
N ASP A 85 8.19 0.82 16.90
CA ASP A 85 9.38 1.02 17.71
C ASP A 85 9.10 1.97 18.91
N ARG A 86 8.22 2.97 18.71
CA ARG A 86 7.71 3.81 19.80
C ARG A 86 6.90 3.02 20.83
N TRP A 87 5.99 2.18 20.36
CA TRP A 87 5.22 1.31 21.25
C TRP A 87 6.12 0.38 22.08
N LEU A 88 7.14 -0.21 21.48
CA LEU A 88 8.12 -1.00 22.22
C LEU A 88 8.76 -0.18 23.34
N THR A 89 9.21 1.04 23.05
CA THR A 89 9.80 1.94 24.06
C THR A 89 8.83 2.25 25.20
N LEU A 90 7.57 2.59 24.87
CA LEU A 90 6.54 2.90 25.86
C LEU A 90 6.19 1.72 26.78
N THR A 91 6.31 0.50 26.27
CA THR A 91 6.09 -0.74 27.04
C THR A 91 7.35 -1.24 27.74
N GLY A 92 8.44 -0.42 27.77
CA GLY A 92 9.71 -0.79 28.42
C GLY A 92 10.50 -1.86 27.69
N ARG A 93 10.22 -2.08 26.40
CA ARG A 93 10.87 -3.11 25.55
C ARG A 93 11.83 -2.44 24.58
N THR A 94 12.98 -3.08 24.38
CA THR A 94 14.05 -2.58 23.50
C THR A 94 14.21 -3.40 22.22
N SER A 95 13.58 -4.56 22.13
CA SER A 95 13.69 -5.45 20.98
C SER A 95 12.45 -6.32 20.80
N SER A 96 12.21 -6.71 19.55
CA SER A 96 11.21 -7.69 19.15
C SER A 96 11.76 -8.52 17.98
N ASN A 97 11.28 -9.74 17.79
CA ASN A 97 11.48 -10.46 16.56
C ASN A 97 10.35 -10.14 15.55
N ILE A 98 10.49 -10.67 14.33
CA ILE A 98 9.54 -10.39 13.25
C ILE A 98 8.16 -11.03 13.49
N VAL A 99 8.10 -12.17 14.21
CA VAL A 99 6.85 -12.84 14.59
C VAL A 99 6.05 -11.96 15.53
N GLU A 100 6.70 -11.33 16.52
CA GLU A 100 6.03 -10.39 17.41
C GLU A 100 5.52 -9.15 16.68
N THR A 101 6.23 -8.66 15.67
CA THR A 101 5.75 -7.56 14.83
C THR A 101 4.43 -7.94 14.13
N LEU A 102 4.32 -9.16 13.61
CA LEU A 102 3.08 -9.65 13.02
C LEU A 102 1.97 -9.85 14.07
N CYS A 103 2.30 -10.42 15.23
CA CYS A 103 1.36 -10.57 16.34
C CYS A 103 0.86 -9.21 16.88
N PHE A 104 1.71 -8.18 16.87
CA PHE A 104 1.29 -6.81 17.21
C PHE A 104 0.27 -6.27 16.19
N LEU A 105 0.42 -6.58 14.91
CA LEU A 105 -0.59 -6.23 13.91
C LEU A 105 -1.91 -6.98 14.14
N GLY A 106 -1.84 -8.26 14.53
CA GLY A 106 -3.01 -9.07 14.87
C GLY A 106 -4.04 -9.09 13.73
N LYS A 107 -5.23 -8.52 13.98
CA LYS A 107 -6.32 -8.40 12.99
C LYS A 107 -6.26 -7.15 12.12
N ARG A 108 -5.28 -6.27 12.33
CA ARG A 108 -5.20 -4.91 11.77
C ARG A 108 -4.49 -4.83 10.42
N CYS A 109 -4.14 -5.95 9.82
CA CYS A 109 -3.41 -6.00 8.55
C CYS A 109 -4.25 -5.52 7.37
N MET A 110 -3.56 -5.12 6.30
CA MET A 110 -4.16 -5.08 4.98
C MET A 110 -4.47 -6.50 4.53
N GLY A 111 -5.53 -6.64 3.72
CA GLY A 111 -5.98 -7.95 3.28
C GLY A 111 -6.70 -8.75 4.38
N ALA A 112 -6.71 -10.08 4.23
CA ALA A 112 -7.48 -10.99 5.08
C ALA A 112 -6.65 -11.77 6.10
N LEU A 113 -5.33 -11.54 6.18
CA LEU A 113 -4.49 -12.23 7.16
C LEU A 113 -4.70 -11.65 8.57
N GLU A 114 -4.67 -12.55 9.56
CA GLU A 114 -4.73 -12.24 10.98
C GLU A 114 -3.70 -13.10 11.72
N PHE A 115 -3.06 -12.54 12.73
CA PHE A 115 -1.97 -13.20 13.46
C PHE A 115 -2.34 -13.41 14.93
N GLU A 116 -2.09 -14.62 15.44
CA GLU A 116 -2.36 -15.00 16.84
C GLU A 116 -1.12 -15.67 17.48
N PRO A 117 -0.83 -15.37 18.77
CA PRO A 117 -1.59 -14.50 19.66
C PRO A 117 -1.54 -13.04 19.23
N ALA A 118 -2.70 -12.37 19.21
CA ALA A 118 -2.71 -10.92 19.04
C ALA A 118 -2.12 -10.26 20.30
N ILE A 119 -1.25 -9.28 20.08
CA ILE A 119 -0.76 -8.45 21.18
C ILE A 119 -1.71 -7.27 21.28
N ASP A 120 -2.65 -7.34 22.24
CA ASP A 120 -3.62 -6.29 22.45
C ASP A 120 -2.96 -5.03 23.00
N VAL A 121 -3.26 -3.92 22.36
CA VAL A 121 -3.04 -2.59 22.88
C VAL A 121 -4.36 -2.19 23.53
N ASP A 122 -4.43 -2.30 24.85
CA ASP A 122 -5.67 -2.14 25.63
C ASP A 122 -6.08 -0.66 25.66
N TYR A 123 -7.02 -0.24 24.78
CA TYR A 123 -7.56 1.12 24.75
C TYR A 123 -9.01 1.14 24.29
N ASN A 124 -9.77 2.07 24.87
CA ASN A 124 -11.20 2.25 24.66
C ASN A 124 -11.55 2.43 23.17
N LEU A 125 -12.18 1.41 22.56
CA LEU A 125 -12.36 1.24 21.12
C LEU A 125 -13.42 2.17 20.49
N ASP A 126 -14.20 2.89 21.31
CA ASP A 126 -15.44 3.58 20.89
C ASP A 126 -15.31 5.10 20.78
N SER A 127 -14.11 5.66 20.84
CA SER A 127 -13.93 7.11 20.82
C SER A 127 -13.99 7.69 19.40
N LYS A 128 -14.70 8.82 19.25
CA LYS A 128 -14.60 9.69 18.08
C LYS A 128 -13.17 10.22 17.97
N ILE A 129 -12.65 10.27 16.76
CA ILE A 129 -11.29 10.70 16.47
C ILE A 129 -11.34 12.11 15.87
N ALA A 130 -10.58 13.04 16.44
CA ALA A 130 -10.31 14.34 15.85
C ALA A 130 -9.10 14.23 14.91
N ILE A 131 -9.26 14.57 13.64
CA ILE A 131 -8.18 14.49 12.64
C ILE A 131 -7.01 15.40 13.03
N ASP A 132 -7.27 16.55 13.60
CA ASP A 132 -6.25 17.49 14.08
C ASP A 132 -5.33 16.84 15.14
N SER A 133 -5.90 16.10 16.07
CA SER A 133 -5.12 15.34 17.05
C SER A 133 -4.25 14.27 16.38
N LEU A 134 -4.71 13.63 15.31
CA LEU A 134 -3.90 12.68 14.55
C LEU A 134 -2.70 13.36 13.88
N VAL A 135 -2.90 14.55 13.32
CA VAL A 135 -1.82 15.32 12.69
C VAL A 135 -0.76 15.73 13.72
N GLU A 136 -1.17 16.25 14.88
CA GLU A 136 -0.24 16.64 15.93
C GLU A 136 0.62 15.47 16.41
N VAL A 137 0.01 14.36 16.71
CA VAL A 137 0.75 13.18 17.20
C VAL A 137 1.59 12.56 16.08
N ALA A 138 1.14 12.55 14.83
CA ALA A 138 1.95 12.10 13.70
C ALA A 138 3.19 12.98 13.51
N ARG A 139 3.07 14.30 13.66
CA ARG A 139 4.20 15.23 13.64
C ARG A 139 5.18 14.95 14.80
N GLU A 140 4.69 14.82 16.03
CA GLU A 140 5.54 14.50 17.19
C GLU A 140 6.26 13.15 17.03
N ALA A 141 5.59 12.12 16.53
CA ALA A 141 6.19 10.81 16.29
C ALA A 141 7.34 10.84 15.29
N LEU A 142 7.27 11.72 14.27
CA LEU A 142 8.28 11.87 13.24
C LEU A 142 9.42 12.82 13.62
N LEU A 143 9.14 13.91 14.34
CA LEU A 143 10.12 14.96 14.65
C LEU A 143 11.00 14.64 15.86
N ASN A 144 10.49 13.92 16.86
CA ASN A 144 11.18 13.73 18.14
C ASN A 144 11.83 12.35 18.27
N LYS A 145 12.68 11.94 17.31
CA LYS A 145 13.36 10.63 17.37
C LYS A 145 14.22 10.40 18.60
N GLU A 146 14.81 11.45 19.20
CA GLU A 146 15.80 11.32 20.28
C GLU A 146 15.29 11.68 21.68
N ASN A 147 14.26 12.52 21.84
CA ASN A 147 13.85 13.06 23.15
C ASN A 147 12.47 12.61 23.65
N PHE A 148 11.83 11.65 23.01
CA PHE A 148 10.45 11.28 23.29
C PHE A 148 10.25 10.49 24.60
N GLY A 149 11.33 10.06 25.25
CA GLY A 149 11.26 9.19 26.46
C GLY A 149 11.16 9.92 27.80
N VAL A 150 11.33 11.24 27.84
CA VAL A 150 11.63 11.92 29.12
C VAL A 150 10.43 12.61 29.81
N ASN A 151 9.36 12.98 29.05
CA ASN A 151 8.19 13.67 29.62
C ASN A 151 6.87 13.35 28.89
N ILE A 152 6.44 12.10 28.92
CA ILE A 152 5.15 11.70 28.35
C ILE A 152 4.10 11.72 29.45
N ASN A 153 3.15 12.67 29.41
CA ASN A 153 1.94 12.64 30.21
C ASN A 153 0.95 11.59 29.69
N ASP A 154 -0.07 11.25 30.46
CA ASP A 154 -1.01 10.18 30.10
C ASP A 154 -1.84 10.50 28.86
N ASP A 155 -2.12 11.79 28.58
CA ASP A 155 -2.82 12.23 27.34
C ASP A 155 -1.99 11.95 26.09
N LYS A 156 -0.67 12.16 26.13
CA LYS A 156 0.24 11.84 25.04
C LYS A 156 0.37 10.32 24.81
N LYS A 157 0.37 9.53 25.88
CA LYS A 157 0.34 8.06 25.76
C LYS A 157 -0.94 7.59 25.07
N ALA A 158 -2.08 8.14 25.41
CA ALA A 158 -3.36 7.84 24.81
C ALA A 158 -3.35 8.19 23.31
N ALA A 159 -2.88 9.36 22.92
CA ALA A 159 -2.80 9.81 21.54
C ALA A 159 -1.82 8.97 20.70
N ILE A 160 -0.65 8.59 21.23
CA ILE A 160 0.30 7.67 20.57
C ILE A 160 -0.32 6.30 20.37
N ALA A 161 -1.00 5.79 21.39
CA ALA A 161 -1.70 4.53 21.31
C ALA A 161 -2.79 4.56 20.21
N GLU A 162 -3.46 5.67 20.04
CA GLU A 162 -4.48 5.87 19.01
C GLU A 162 -3.87 5.86 17.61
N ILE A 163 -2.74 6.52 17.38
CA ILE A 163 -2.02 6.46 16.10
C ILE A 163 -1.45 5.07 15.83
N LEU A 164 -0.87 4.41 16.82
CA LEU A 164 -0.43 3.02 16.72
C LEU A 164 -1.57 2.09 16.33
N ARG A 165 -2.76 2.39 16.81
CA ARG A 165 -4.00 1.71 16.47
C ARG A 165 -4.44 1.95 15.02
N LEU A 166 -4.14 3.11 14.47
CA LEU A 166 -4.65 3.58 13.18
C LEU A 166 -3.68 3.42 12.01
N GLY A 167 -2.37 3.34 12.23
CA GLY A 167 -1.38 3.62 11.22
C GLY A 167 -0.34 2.54 10.89
N THR A 168 -0.53 1.25 11.14
CA THR A 168 0.60 0.30 11.11
C THR A 168 0.79 -0.51 9.83
N SER A 169 -0.14 -0.55 8.87
CA SER A 169 -0.06 -1.54 7.77
C SER A 169 -0.26 -1.06 6.34
N ALA A 170 -0.46 0.23 6.11
CA ALA A 170 -0.61 0.76 4.74
C ALA A 170 0.74 1.28 4.22
N GLY A 171 1.25 0.76 3.10
CA GLY A 171 2.58 1.06 2.54
C GLY A 171 2.85 2.54 2.20
N GLY A 172 4.15 2.96 2.13
CA GLY A 172 4.62 4.30 1.73
C GLY A 172 5.29 5.12 2.85
N GLN A 173 5.81 6.31 2.52
CA GLN A 173 6.64 7.13 3.42
C GLN A 173 5.87 8.23 4.17
N ARG A 174 4.64 8.56 3.75
CA ARG A 174 3.84 9.63 4.35
C ARG A 174 3.05 9.16 5.55
N ALA A 175 2.82 10.06 6.50
CA ALA A 175 1.96 9.82 7.63
C ALA A 175 0.54 9.49 7.16
N LYS A 176 0.02 8.37 7.61
CA LYS A 176 -1.29 7.86 7.24
C LYS A 176 -1.95 7.11 8.39
N ALA A 177 -3.27 7.01 8.33
CA ALA A 177 -4.04 6.27 9.31
C ALA A 177 -5.13 5.44 8.62
N ILE A 178 -5.54 4.35 9.28
CA ILE A 178 -6.69 3.55 8.87
C ILE A 178 -7.89 4.00 9.70
N ILE A 179 -8.84 4.62 9.04
CA ILE A 179 -10.04 5.17 9.68
C ILE A 179 -11.31 4.53 9.14
N ALA A 180 -12.35 4.60 9.92
CA ALA A 180 -13.72 4.44 9.47
C ALA A 180 -14.38 5.81 9.41
N TYR A 181 -15.04 6.12 8.32
CA TYR A 181 -15.62 7.42 8.05
C TYR A 181 -17.08 7.28 7.62
N ASN A 182 -17.95 8.03 8.29
CA ASN A 182 -19.35 8.16 7.93
C ASN A 182 -19.54 9.46 7.13
N LYS A 183 -19.75 9.35 5.82
CA LYS A 183 -19.91 10.50 4.93
C LYS A 183 -21.11 11.37 5.25
N THR A 184 -22.17 10.80 5.84
CA THR A 184 -23.41 11.53 6.15
C THR A 184 -23.25 12.40 7.38
N THR A 185 -22.56 11.89 8.41
CA THR A 185 -22.39 12.60 9.69
C THR A 185 -21.08 13.35 9.81
N GLY A 186 -20.10 13.04 8.95
CA GLY A 186 -18.72 13.54 9.06
C GLY A 186 -17.93 12.88 10.20
N GLU A 187 -18.47 11.84 10.84
CA GLU A 187 -17.84 11.20 12.00
C GLU A 187 -16.69 10.29 11.56
N VAL A 188 -15.58 10.40 12.27
CA VAL A 188 -14.37 9.58 12.10
C VAL A 188 -14.18 8.69 13.32
N ARG A 189 -13.90 7.40 13.08
CA ARG A 189 -13.58 6.39 14.10
C ARG A 189 -12.35 5.58 13.68
N SER A 190 -11.85 4.71 14.56
CA SER A 190 -10.84 3.73 14.19
C SER A 190 -11.35 2.78 13.10
N GLY A 191 -10.61 2.61 12.02
CA GLY A 191 -10.88 1.63 10.96
C GLY A 191 -10.22 0.26 11.21
N GLN A 192 -9.72 0.01 12.42
CA GLN A 192 -9.03 -1.22 12.80
C GLN A 192 -9.94 -2.27 13.46
N THR A 193 -11.18 -1.89 13.75
CA THR A 193 -12.19 -2.72 14.42
C THR A 193 -13.46 -2.77 13.57
N ASP A 194 -14.37 -3.65 13.95
CA ASP A 194 -15.72 -3.64 13.38
C ASP A 194 -16.38 -2.30 13.71
N VAL A 195 -17.02 -1.70 12.72
CA VAL A 195 -17.67 -0.39 12.83
C VAL A 195 -19.16 -0.51 12.65
N PRO A 196 -19.97 0.41 13.27
CA PRO A 196 -21.40 0.44 13.09
C PRO A 196 -21.82 0.67 11.62
N ASP A 197 -23.08 0.37 11.32
CA ASP A 197 -23.66 0.66 10.01
C ASP A 197 -23.51 2.14 9.62
N GLY A 198 -23.29 2.39 8.34
CA GLY A 198 -23.10 3.74 7.79
C GLY A 198 -21.66 4.22 7.76
N PHE A 199 -20.71 3.44 8.28
CA PHE A 199 -19.28 3.71 8.14
C PHE A 199 -18.66 2.83 7.05
N ASP A 200 -17.76 3.45 6.28
CA ASP A 200 -16.84 2.75 5.36
C ASP A 200 -15.40 2.85 5.86
N TYR A 201 -14.56 1.92 5.41
CA TYR A 201 -13.13 1.89 5.78
C TYR A 201 -12.28 2.66 4.78
N TYR A 202 -11.41 3.54 5.30
CA TYR A 202 -10.52 4.39 4.50
C TYR A 202 -9.09 4.36 5.00
N ILE A 203 -8.17 4.67 4.10
CA ILE A 203 -6.83 5.14 4.43
C ILE A 203 -6.85 6.67 4.26
N ILE A 204 -6.48 7.41 5.30
CA ILE A 204 -6.27 8.84 5.24
C ILE A 204 -4.76 9.12 5.18
N LYS A 205 -4.31 9.90 4.20
CA LYS A 205 -2.95 10.45 4.13
C LYS A 205 -2.98 11.88 4.65
N LEU A 206 -2.20 12.13 5.71
CA LEU A 206 -2.24 13.40 6.43
C LEU A 206 -1.41 14.45 5.68
N ASP A 207 -2.04 15.58 5.32
CA ASP A 207 -1.38 16.70 4.67
C ASP A 207 -0.54 17.49 5.69
N GLY A 208 0.61 18.04 5.24
CA GLY A 208 1.54 18.77 6.10
C GLY A 208 2.34 17.90 7.08
N VAL A 209 2.36 16.55 6.92
CA VAL A 209 3.13 15.62 7.73
C VAL A 209 3.95 14.70 6.84
N SER A 210 5.29 14.80 6.91
CA SER A 210 6.21 13.95 6.14
C SER A 210 7.30 13.37 7.03
N ALA A 211 7.66 12.10 6.79
CA ALA A 211 8.79 11.42 7.44
C ALA A 211 10.15 11.83 6.83
N THR A 212 10.18 12.38 5.64
CA THR A 212 11.38 12.90 4.99
C THR A 212 11.64 14.32 5.48
N THR A 213 12.52 14.44 6.45
CA THR A 213 12.99 15.71 6.99
C THR A 213 13.83 16.47 5.97
N GLY A 214 13.20 17.34 5.30
CA GLY A 214 13.83 18.39 4.50
C GLY A 214 12.89 19.59 4.50
N PHE A 215 12.66 20.20 5.64
CA PHE A 215 12.18 21.58 5.87
C PHE A 215 11.40 22.31 4.75
N ARG A 216 10.59 21.60 3.97
CA ARG A 216 9.44 22.20 3.30
C ARG A 216 8.23 21.43 3.80
N GLU A 217 7.40 22.10 4.57
CA GLU A 217 6.06 21.64 4.85
C GLU A 217 5.42 21.34 3.50
N THR A 218 5.15 20.05 3.27
CA THR A 218 4.58 19.58 2.00
C THR A 218 3.07 19.76 2.06
N GLU A 219 2.63 21.01 2.13
CA GLU A 219 1.24 21.38 2.03
C GLU A 219 0.71 21.14 0.61
N ASN A 220 -0.58 20.85 0.51
CA ASN A 220 -1.31 20.62 -0.74
C ASN A 220 -1.08 19.27 -1.44
N TYR A 221 -0.35 18.33 -0.85
CA TYR A 221 -0.21 17.01 -1.45
C TYR A 221 -1.53 16.22 -1.49
N GLY A 222 -2.43 16.42 -0.51
CA GLY A 222 -3.75 15.80 -0.56
C GLY A 222 -4.56 16.28 -1.76
N ARG A 223 -4.53 17.58 -2.07
CA ARG A 223 -5.16 18.17 -3.27
C ARG A 223 -4.52 17.64 -4.56
N LEU A 224 -3.18 17.52 -4.57
CA LEU A 224 -2.45 16.96 -5.69
C LEU A 224 -2.86 15.50 -5.95
N GLU A 225 -2.83 14.63 -4.93
CA GLU A 225 -3.25 13.23 -5.06
C GLU A 225 -4.71 13.12 -5.51
N TYR A 226 -5.59 13.98 -5.01
CA TYR A 226 -7.00 14.01 -5.43
C TYR A 226 -7.18 14.47 -6.88
N SER A 227 -6.37 15.40 -7.37
CA SER A 227 -6.38 15.80 -8.77
C SER A 227 -5.95 14.65 -9.69
N PHE A 228 -4.93 13.88 -9.29
CA PHE A 228 -4.54 12.66 -10.02
C PHE A 228 -5.58 11.57 -9.94
N TYR A 229 -6.27 11.37 -8.82
CA TYR A 229 -7.43 10.47 -8.75
C TYR A 229 -8.48 10.82 -9.80
N LYS A 230 -8.84 12.11 -9.93
CA LYS A 230 -9.79 12.55 -10.97
C LYS A 230 -9.28 12.25 -12.38
N LEU A 231 -8.00 12.50 -12.65
CA LEU A 231 -7.38 12.19 -13.93
C LEU A 231 -7.38 10.68 -14.21
N VAL A 232 -7.00 9.86 -13.25
CA VAL A 232 -7.00 8.39 -13.32
C VAL A 232 -8.39 7.87 -13.68
N LYS A 233 -9.44 8.39 -13.00
CA LYS A 233 -10.83 8.02 -13.30
C LYS A 233 -11.26 8.47 -14.69
N ALA A 234 -10.86 9.66 -15.13
CA ALA A 234 -11.14 10.16 -16.47
C ALA A 234 -10.47 9.28 -17.55
N CYS A 235 -9.25 8.78 -17.31
CA CYS A 235 -8.58 7.82 -18.17
C CYS A 235 -9.22 6.41 -18.18
N GLY A 236 -10.33 6.20 -17.48
CA GLY A 236 -11.01 4.92 -17.40
C GLY A 236 -10.29 3.84 -16.59
N ILE A 237 -9.34 4.23 -15.76
CA ILE A 237 -8.63 3.32 -14.85
C ILE A 237 -9.51 3.04 -13.62
N ASP A 238 -9.61 1.78 -13.25
CA ASP A 238 -10.29 1.37 -12.03
C ASP A 238 -9.46 1.73 -10.80
N MET A 239 -9.96 2.68 -10.02
CA MET A 239 -9.38 3.14 -8.76
C MET A 239 -10.49 3.30 -7.73
N SER A 240 -10.19 2.93 -6.48
CA SER A 240 -11.11 3.10 -5.36
C SER A 240 -11.57 4.54 -5.22
N GLU A 241 -12.76 4.71 -4.68
CA GLU A 241 -13.29 6.04 -4.40
C GLU A 241 -12.35 6.82 -3.48
N CYS A 242 -12.01 8.05 -3.92
CA CYS A 242 -11.19 8.97 -3.14
C CYS A 242 -11.94 10.29 -2.90
N SER A 243 -11.60 10.94 -1.81
CA SER A 243 -12.14 12.24 -1.43
C SER A 243 -11.13 13.04 -0.61
N LEU A 244 -11.48 14.28 -0.29
CA LEU A 244 -10.71 15.10 0.64
C LEU A 244 -11.52 15.29 1.94
N ILE A 245 -10.79 15.33 3.07
CA ILE A 245 -11.29 15.93 4.32
C ILE A 245 -10.47 17.20 4.56
N GLU A 246 -11.16 18.31 4.64
CA GLU A 246 -10.53 19.61 4.87
C GLU A 246 -10.68 20.02 6.33
N GLU A 247 -9.56 20.44 6.93
CA GLU A 247 -9.57 20.98 8.29
C GLU A 247 -8.38 21.95 8.48
N ASN A 248 -8.57 23.04 9.19
CA ASN A 248 -7.53 24.01 9.53
C ASN A 248 -6.63 24.42 8.34
N GLY A 249 -7.23 24.58 7.13
CA GLY A 249 -6.53 24.95 5.91
C GLY A 249 -5.78 23.80 5.20
N ARG A 250 -5.77 22.60 5.79
CA ARG A 250 -5.19 21.38 5.19
C ARG A 250 -6.24 20.58 4.44
N ALA A 251 -5.82 19.80 3.46
CA ALA A 251 -6.68 18.89 2.71
C ALA A 251 -6.09 17.49 2.73
N HIS A 252 -6.63 16.61 3.57
CA HIS A 252 -6.21 15.24 3.74
C HIS A 252 -6.83 14.35 2.67
N PHE A 253 -6.01 13.52 2.02
CA PHE A 253 -6.48 12.61 0.99
C PHE A 253 -7.02 11.32 1.61
N LEU A 254 -8.26 10.98 1.27
CA LEU A 254 -8.90 9.72 1.63
C LEU A 254 -9.00 8.80 0.43
N THR A 255 -8.66 7.52 0.63
CA THR A 255 -8.97 6.45 -0.33
C THR A 255 -9.73 5.33 0.38
N LYS A 256 -10.86 4.92 -0.22
CA LYS A 256 -11.66 3.80 0.31
C LYS A 256 -10.88 2.50 0.19
N ARG A 257 -10.85 1.71 1.25
CA ARG A 257 -10.14 0.43 1.26
C ARG A 257 -10.86 -0.58 0.37
N PHE A 258 -10.16 -1.12 -0.61
CA PHE A 258 -10.65 -2.16 -1.52
C PHE A 258 -10.48 -3.58 -0.97
N ASP A 259 -9.76 -3.74 0.13
CA ASP A 259 -9.62 -5.00 0.86
C ASP A 259 -10.70 -5.19 1.95
N ARG A 260 -11.75 -4.38 1.87
CA ARG A 260 -12.96 -4.46 2.69
C ARG A 260 -14.19 -4.35 1.80
N GLU A 261 -14.94 -5.44 1.67
CA GLU A 261 -16.17 -5.52 0.87
C GLU A 261 -17.33 -5.92 1.78
N ASN A 262 -18.34 -5.05 1.90
CA ASN A 262 -19.51 -5.30 2.76
C ASN A 262 -19.13 -5.68 4.20
N GLY A 263 -18.15 -5.00 4.78
CA GLY A 263 -17.62 -5.27 6.12
C GLY A 263 -16.69 -6.49 6.22
N LYS A 264 -16.57 -7.30 5.15
CA LYS A 264 -15.70 -8.49 5.13
C LYS A 264 -14.31 -8.16 4.59
N LYS A 265 -13.32 -8.90 5.08
CA LYS A 265 -11.95 -8.84 4.59
C LYS A 265 -11.82 -9.55 3.24
N VAL A 266 -11.03 -8.97 2.34
CA VAL A 266 -10.61 -9.59 1.08
C VAL A 266 -9.10 -9.80 1.15
N HIS A 267 -8.62 -10.98 0.76
CA HIS A 267 -7.19 -11.25 0.75
C HIS A 267 -6.49 -10.41 -0.31
N MET A 268 -5.33 -9.88 0.04
CA MET A 268 -4.53 -9.01 -0.82
C MET A 268 -3.07 -9.44 -0.79
N GLN A 269 -2.44 -9.50 -1.96
CA GLN A 269 -0.98 -9.55 -2.09
C GLN A 269 -0.50 -8.56 -3.14
N THR A 270 0.62 -7.90 -2.85
CA THR A 270 1.32 -7.08 -3.85
C THR A 270 2.05 -7.97 -4.85
N LEU A 271 2.40 -7.43 -6.01
CA LEU A 271 3.29 -8.10 -6.97
C LEU A 271 4.64 -8.45 -6.29
N CYS A 272 5.12 -7.57 -5.38
CA CYS A 272 6.29 -7.85 -4.56
C CYS A 272 6.11 -9.13 -3.72
N GLY A 273 5.00 -9.26 -3.00
CA GLY A 273 4.75 -10.41 -2.11
C GLY A 273 4.45 -11.70 -2.85
N ILE A 274 3.57 -11.66 -3.86
CA ILE A 274 3.09 -12.87 -4.55
C ILE A 274 4.14 -13.53 -5.44
N ALA A 275 5.11 -12.74 -5.97
CA ALA A 275 6.16 -13.21 -6.86
C ALA A 275 7.58 -13.10 -6.27
N HIS A 276 7.72 -12.61 -5.04
CA HIS A 276 9.00 -12.29 -4.40
C HIS A 276 9.84 -11.28 -5.21
N TYR A 277 9.18 -10.33 -5.88
CA TYR A 277 9.84 -9.27 -6.63
C TYR A 277 10.17 -8.09 -5.71
N ASP A 278 11.37 -8.13 -5.14
CA ASP A 278 11.84 -7.15 -4.15
C ASP A 278 11.82 -5.73 -4.72
N TYR A 279 10.89 -4.89 -4.26
CA TYR A 279 10.69 -3.53 -4.75
C TYR A 279 11.89 -2.61 -4.52
N ARG A 280 12.82 -2.97 -3.60
CA ARG A 280 14.03 -2.19 -3.31
C ARG A 280 15.15 -2.44 -4.32
N LEU A 281 15.04 -3.49 -5.12
CA LEU A 281 15.99 -3.74 -6.18
C LEU A 281 15.69 -2.84 -7.38
N HIS A 282 16.40 -1.72 -7.43
CA HIS A 282 16.27 -0.75 -8.51
C HIS A 282 16.53 -1.39 -9.88
N ARG A 283 15.66 -1.14 -10.85
CA ARG A 283 15.77 -1.64 -12.24
C ARG A 283 15.85 -3.17 -12.36
N ALA A 284 15.20 -3.92 -11.47
CA ALA A 284 15.26 -5.38 -11.48
C ALA A 284 14.06 -6.03 -12.18
N TYR A 285 12.93 -5.35 -12.28
CA TYR A 285 11.67 -5.93 -12.73
C TYR A 285 11.07 -5.17 -13.90
N SER A 286 10.05 -5.78 -14.52
CA SER A 286 9.37 -5.23 -15.71
C SER A 286 7.86 -5.39 -15.65
N TYR A 287 7.14 -4.59 -16.44
CA TYR A 287 5.70 -4.76 -16.63
C TYR A 287 5.36 -6.09 -17.32
N GLU A 288 6.24 -6.59 -18.21
CA GLU A 288 6.09 -7.91 -18.83
C GLU A 288 6.09 -9.03 -17.79
N GLN A 289 6.89 -8.91 -16.71
CA GLN A 289 6.84 -9.85 -15.59
C GLN A 289 5.53 -9.74 -14.79
N ALA A 290 4.98 -8.53 -14.61
CA ALA A 290 3.67 -8.35 -14.01
C ALA A 290 2.57 -9.04 -14.85
N PHE A 291 2.58 -8.89 -16.17
CA PHE A 291 1.68 -9.62 -17.06
C PHE A 291 1.83 -11.14 -16.97
N ASN A 292 3.07 -11.64 -16.79
CA ASN A 292 3.29 -13.09 -16.58
C ASN A 292 2.63 -13.57 -15.28
N VAL A 293 2.75 -12.80 -14.19
CA VAL A 293 2.07 -13.10 -12.92
C VAL A 293 0.54 -13.09 -13.11
N MET A 294 -0.02 -12.11 -13.81
CA MET A 294 -1.45 -12.06 -14.10
C MET A 294 -1.94 -13.31 -14.88
N ARG A 295 -1.16 -13.78 -15.85
CA ARG A 295 -1.46 -15.03 -16.58
C ARG A 295 -1.41 -16.25 -15.66
N ALA A 296 -0.40 -16.34 -14.80
CA ALA A 296 -0.27 -17.41 -13.82
C ALA A 296 -1.43 -17.46 -12.83
N LEU A 297 -1.94 -16.28 -12.44
CA LEU A 297 -3.14 -16.12 -11.61
C LEU A 297 -4.45 -16.30 -12.41
N LYS A 298 -4.38 -16.54 -13.73
CA LYS A 298 -5.53 -16.72 -14.63
C LYS A 298 -6.48 -15.52 -14.69
N LEU A 299 -5.94 -14.31 -14.59
CA LEU A 299 -6.75 -13.10 -14.66
C LEU A 299 -7.34 -12.92 -16.09
N PRO A 300 -8.58 -12.42 -16.21
CA PRO A 300 -9.23 -12.23 -17.50
C PRO A 300 -8.55 -11.14 -18.33
N TYR A 301 -8.74 -11.22 -19.67
CA TYR A 301 -8.14 -10.29 -20.62
C TYR A 301 -8.45 -8.80 -20.34
N SER A 302 -9.64 -8.50 -19.86
CA SER A 302 -10.02 -7.13 -19.47
C SER A 302 -9.09 -6.53 -18.42
N GLN A 303 -8.61 -7.35 -17.48
CA GLN A 303 -7.66 -6.90 -16.47
C GLN A 303 -6.25 -6.71 -17.04
N ALA A 304 -5.87 -7.47 -18.08
CA ALA A 304 -4.62 -7.20 -18.79
C ALA A 304 -4.69 -5.87 -19.55
N GLN A 305 -5.82 -5.53 -20.15
CA GLN A 305 -6.04 -4.20 -20.77
C GLN A 305 -5.98 -3.09 -19.71
N GLU A 306 -6.59 -3.30 -18.55
CA GLU A 306 -6.53 -2.38 -17.41
C GLU A 306 -5.08 -2.16 -16.94
N MET A 307 -4.29 -3.22 -16.76
CA MET A 307 -2.87 -3.10 -16.39
C MET A 307 -2.07 -2.35 -17.46
N PHE A 308 -2.33 -2.58 -18.74
CA PHE A 308 -1.70 -1.85 -19.83
C PHE A 308 -2.04 -0.35 -19.77
N ARG A 309 -3.29 0.00 -19.51
CA ARG A 309 -3.74 1.39 -19.35
C ARG A 309 -3.03 2.08 -18.17
N ARG A 310 -2.88 1.40 -17.03
CA ARG A 310 -2.11 1.90 -15.88
C ARG A 310 -0.64 2.12 -16.20
N MET A 311 -0.02 1.18 -16.92
CA MET A 311 1.36 1.30 -17.38
C MET A 311 1.54 2.53 -18.28
N VAL A 312 0.68 2.70 -19.28
CA VAL A 312 0.68 3.87 -20.18
C VAL A 312 0.49 5.16 -19.38
N PHE A 313 -0.46 5.19 -18.45
CA PHE A 313 -0.69 6.34 -17.58
C PHE A 313 0.58 6.69 -16.79
N ASN A 314 1.22 5.73 -16.13
CA ASN A 314 2.44 5.96 -15.35
C ASN A 314 3.56 6.58 -16.21
N VAL A 315 3.71 6.13 -17.45
CA VAL A 315 4.70 6.71 -18.37
C VAL A 315 4.35 8.15 -18.72
N ILE A 316 3.10 8.41 -19.13
CA ILE A 316 2.67 9.74 -19.60
C ILE A 316 2.74 10.78 -18.48
N VAL A 317 2.28 10.47 -17.27
CA VAL A 317 2.29 11.42 -16.14
C VAL A 317 3.61 11.42 -15.36
N ARG A 318 4.60 10.62 -15.77
CA ARG A 318 5.86 10.40 -15.03
C ARG A 318 5.64 9.96 -13.59
N ASN A 319 4.79 8.96 -13.39
CA ASN A 319 4.76 8.22 -12.13
C ASN A 319 5.93 7.22 -12.11
N GLN A 320 7.09 7.68 -11.68
CA GLN A 320 8.33 6.89 -11.67
C GLN A 320 8.59 6.21 -10.32
N ASP A 321 7.60 6.20 -9.42
CA ASP A 321 7.58 5.36 -8.22
C ASP A 321 6.73 4.08 -8.46
N ASP A 322 6.68 3.61 -9.70
CA ASP A 322 5.90 2.49 -10.19
C ASP A 322 6.51 1.12 -9.84
N HIS A 323 6.84 0.93 -8.57
CA HIS A 323 7.48 -0.30 -8.09
C HIS A 323 6.48 -1.44 -7.83
N THR A 324 7.01 -2.65 -7.62
CA THR A 324 6.22 -3.89 -7.48
C THR A 324 5.26 -3.91 -6.28
N LYS A 325 5.39 -3.02 -5.29
CA LYS A 325 4.41 -2.85 -4.21
C LYS A 325 3.19 -2.00 -4.60
N ASN A 326 3.25 -1.27 -5.72
CA ASN A 326 2.14 -0.44 -6.21
C ASN A 326 1.21 -1.19 -7.18
N ILE A 327 1.41 -2.50 -7.33
CA ILE A 327 0.52 -3.41 -8.04
C ILE A 327 0.10 -4.50 -7.06
N SER A 328 -1.21 -4.73 -6.92
CA SER A 328 -1.74 -5.76 -6.03
C SER A 328 -2.82 -6.60 -6.69
N PHE A 329 -3.00 -7.79 -6.11
CA PHE A 329 -4.01 -8.75 -6.50
C PHE A 329 -4.89 -9.08 -5.30
N LEU A 330 -6.17 -9.30 -5.54
CA LEU A 330 -7.18 -9.61 -4.53
C LEU A 330 -7.75 -11.01 -4.75
N MET A 331 -8.07 -11.69 -3.66
CA MET A 331 -8.78 -12.98 -3.68
C MET A 331 -9.88 -12.97 -2.62
N GLY A 332 -11.10 -13.24 -3.03
CA GLY A 332 -12.23 -13.44 -2.13
C GLY A 332 -12.25 -14.84 -1.49
N GLU A 333 -13.30 -15.11 -0.71
CA GLU A 333 -13.54 -16.44 -0.12
C GLU A 333 -13.83 -17.52 -1.20
N ASP A 334 -14.13 -17.11 -2.43
CA ASP A 334 -14.31 -17.96 -3.61
C ASP A 334 -13.00 -18.48 -4.21
N GLY A 335 -11.85 -17.99 -3.73
CA GLY A 335 -10.52 -18.36 -4.23
C GLY A 335 -10.17 -17.77 -5.59
N VAL A 336 -10.99 -16.87 -6.15
CA VAL A 336 -10.75 -16.26 -7.46
C VAL A 336 -9.87 -15.02 -7.33
N TRP A 337 -8.73 -15.03 -8.03
CA TRP A 337 -7.82 -13.89 -8.08
C TRP A 337 -8.31 -12.83 -9.08
N ARG A 338 -8.11 -11.56 -8.73
CA ARG A 338 -8.35 -10.40 -9.58
C ARG A 338 -7.33 -9.30 -9.33
N LEU A 339 -7.13 -8.43 -10.31
CA LEU A 339 -6.33 -7.21 -10.13
C LEU A 339 -7.04 -6.28 -9.12
N SER A 340 -6.30 -5.68 -8.20
CA SER A 340 -6.87 -4.68 -7.29
C SER A 340 -7.23 -3.40 -8.04
N PRO A 341 -8.12 -2.55 -7.53
CA PRO A 341 -8.17 -1.16 -7.93
C PRO A 341 -6.77 -0.53 -7.87
N ALA A 342 -6.49 0.46 -8.72
CA ALA A 342 -5.23 1.21 -8.72
C ALA A 342 -5.10 2.06 -7.44
N TYR A 343 -3.88 2.33 -7.03
CA TYR A 343 -3.52 3.20 -5.92
C TYR A 343 -2.13 3.78 -6.16
N ASP A 344 -1.80 4.86 -5.46
CA ASP A 344 -0.53 5.59 -5.59
C ASP A 344 -0.21 5.96 -7.07
N MET A 345 -1.27 6.41 -7.79
CA MET A 345 -1.22 6.82 -9.19
C MET A 345 -1.06 8.34 -9.28
N GLY A 346 0.15 8.83 -9.27
CA GLY A 346 0.42 10.27 -9.35
C GLY A 346 1.80 10.60 -9.85
N TYR A 347 2.04 11.86 -10.17
CA TYR A 347 3.36 12.34 -10.57
C TYR A 347 4.40 12.08 -9.49
N SER A 348 5.48 11.44 -9.87
CA SER A 348 6.60 11.10 -9.01
C SER A 348 7.90 11.07 -9.83
N TYR A 349 8.37 12.24 -10.23
CA TYR A 349 9.59 12.39 -11.02
C TYR A 349 10.55 13.36 -10.36
N ASN A 350 11.82 12.96 -10.27
CA ASN A 350 12.91 13.81 -9.79
C ASN A 350 14.01 13.92 -10.85
N PRO A 351 14.08 15.02 -11.61
CA PRO A 351 15.09 15.22 -12.65
C PRO A 351 16.52 15.31 -12.10
N ASN A 352 16.68 15.58 -10.80
CA ASN A 352 17.98 15.70 -10.15
C ASN A 352 18.58 14.37 -9.68
N GLY A 353 17.96 13.25 -10.04
CA GLY A 353 18.43 11.91 -9.69
C GLY A 353 17.70 11.28 -8.51
N GLY A 354 18.22 10.16 -8.04
CA GLY A 354 17.61 9.38 -6.95
C GLY A 354 16.62 8.32 -7.43
N TRP A 355 15.78 7.86 -6.53
CA TRP A 355 14.87 6.73 -6.75
C TRP A 355 13.91 6.97 -7.92
N THR A 356 13.29 8.13 -7.99
CA THR A 356 12.29 8.48 -9.01
C THR A 356 12.87 9.24 -10.22
N ALA A 357 14.17 9.12 -10.48
CA ALA A 357 14.77 9.65 -11.71
C ALA A 357 14.37 8.84 -12.96
N THR A 358 14.02 7.58 -12.77
CA THR A 358 13.55 6.66 -13.82
C THR A 358 12.43 5.79 -13.28
N HIS A 359 11.69 5.11 -14.16
CA HIS A 359 10.74 4.09 -13.76
C HIS A 359 11.40 2.97 -12.94
N GLN A 360 10.67 2.38 -12.01
CA GLN A 360 11.13 1.25 -11.21
C GLN A 360 10.93 -0.09 -11.92
N MET A 361 9.96 -0.15 -12.83
CA MET A 361 9.72 -1.32 -13.69
C MET A 361 9.96 -0.95 -15.15
N SER A 362 10.74 -1.79 -15.85
CA SER A 362 11.01 -1.56 -17.27
C SER A 362 9.81 -1.87 -18.16
N ILE A 363 9.78 -1.23 -19.32
CA ILE A 363 8.89 -1.50 -20.44
C ILE A 363 9.75 -1.75 -21.66
N ASN A 364 9.61 -2.90 -22.28
CA ASN A 364 10.43 -3.32 -23.41
C ASN A 364 11.94 -3.24 -23.10
N GLY A 365 12.33 -3.51 -21.86
CA GLY A 365 13.71 -3.47 -21.36
C GLY A 365 14.25 -2.06 -21.00
N LYS A 366 13.44 -1.00 -21.15
CA LYS A 366 13.80 0.37 -20.83
C LYS A 366 13.17 0.83 -19.52
N PHE A 367 13.94 1.58 -18.73
CA PHE A 367 13.47 2.25 -17.51
C PHE A 367 13.31 3.77 -17.70
N ASP A 368 13.82 4.27 -18.83
CA ASP A 368 13.86 5.69 -19.18
C ASP A 368 13.70 5.84 -20.69
N ASP A 369 13.43 7.04 -21.20
CA ASP A 369 13.24 7.32 -22.61
C ASP A 369 12.27 6.33 -23.28
N ILE A 370 11.21 5.99 -22.58
CA ILE A 370 10.16 5.09 -23.07
C ILE A 370 9.37 5.80 -24.15
N THR A 371 9.32 5.20 -25.34
CA THR A 371 8.64 5.76 -26.51
C THR A 371 7.32 5.05 -26.77
N ARG A 372 6.45 5.64 -27.63
CA ARG A 372 5.26 4.99 -28.14
C ARG A 372 5.55 3.60 -28.71
N LYS A 373 6.68 3.43 -29.42
CA LYS A 373 7.09 2.14 -29.97
C LYS A 373 7.29 1.09 -28.89
N ASP A 374 7.92 1.45 -27.77
CA ASP A 374 8.15 0.53 -26.65
C ASP A 374 6.82 0.09 -26.01
N LEU A 375 5.88 1.03 -25.83
CA LEU A 375 4.54 0.73 -25.35
C LEU A 375 3.78 -0.23 -26.28
N LEU A 376 3.82 0.03 -27.59
CA LEU A 376 3.17 -0.83 -28.61
C LEU A 376 3.79 -2.23 -28.64
N GLU A 377 5.12 -2.35 -28.56
CA GLU A 377 5.80 -3.65 -28.51
C GLU A 377 5.44 -4.43 -27.24
N CYS A 378 5.39 -3.75 -26.07
CA CYS A 378 4.92 -4.37 -24.84
C CYS A 378 3.46 -4.81 -24.95
N GLY A 379 2.60 -3.98 -25.54
CA GLY A 379 1.20 -4.31 -25.83
C GLY A 379 1.08 -5.54 -26.72
N ALA A 380 1.84 -5.60 -27.80
CA ALA A 380 1.86 -6.74 -28.73
C ALA A 380 2.30 -8.05 -28.06
N LYS A 381 3.39 -8.01 -27.27
CA LYS A 381 3.89 -9.17 -26.48
C LYS A 381 2.84 -9.71 -25.51
N ASN A 382 1.93 -8.85 -25.03
CA ASN A 382 0.89 -9.20 -24.07
C ASN A 382 -0.50 -9.32 -24.68
N ASN A 383 -0.60 -9.35 -26.03
CA ASN A 383 -1.83 -9.50 -26.82
C ASN A 383 -2.87 -8.37 -26.60
N ILE A 384 -2.43 -7.16 -26.27
CA ILE A 384 -3.32 -6.01 -26.09
C ILE A 384 -3.70 -5.47 -27.47
N LYS A 385 -4.87 -5.85 -27.97
CA LYS A 385 -5.31 -5.57 -29.36
C LYS A 385 -5.51 -4.09 -29.66
N ASN A 386 -5.93 -3.30 -28.66
CA ASN A 386 -6.22 -1.88 -28.79
C ASN A 386 -5.14 -0.99 -28.14
N ALA A 387 -3.89 -1.44 -28.09
CA ALA A 387 -2.79 -0.72 -27.44
C ALA A 387 -2.64 0.72 -27.96
N SER A 388 -2.67 0.94 -29.29
CA SER A 388 -2.58 2.28 -29.89
C SER A 388 -3.71 3.19 -29.40
N LEU A 389 -4.94 2.70 -29.41
CA LEU A 389 -6.10 3.47 -28.96
C LEU A 389 -5.99 3.85 -27.47
N ILE A 390 -5.54 2.91 -26.62
CA ILE A 390 -5.34 3.20 -25.19
C ILE A 390 -4.30 4.29 -24.99
N ILE A 391 -3.19 4.28 -25.73
CA ILE A 391 -2.15 5.30 -25.66
C ILE A 391 -2.73 6.67 -26.05
N ASP A 392 -3.47 6.74 -27.16
CA ASP A 392 -4.06 7.98 -27.67
C ASP A 392 -5.08 8.56 -26.66
N GLU A 393 -5.98 7.72 -26.13
CA GLU A 393 -6.96 8.11 -25.11
C GLU A 393 -6.30 8.67 -23.85
N VAL A 394 -5.25 7.99 -23.35
CA VAL A 394 -4.58 8.43 -22.12
C VAL A 394 -3.82 9.73 -22.37
N CYS A 395 -3.15 9.91 -23.51
CA CYS A 395 -2.48 11.17 -23.87
C CYS A 395 -3.47 12.34 -23.95
N GLU A 396 -4.59 12.14 -24.65
CA GLU A 396 -5.64 13.16 -24.81
C GLU A 396 -6.20 13.60 -23.45
N ILE A 397 -6.57 12.62 -22.60
CA ILE A 397 -7.14 12.90 -21.29
C ILE A 397 -6.10 13.51 -20.35
N ALA A 398 -4.85 13.02 -20.38
CA ALA A 398 -3.77 13.57 -19.53
C ALA A 398 -3.46 15.05 -19.88
N SER A 399 -3.68 15.47 -21.12
CA SER A 399 -3.52 16.89 -21.52
C SER A 399 -4.48 17.84 -20.79
N GLN A 400 -5.58 17.31 -20.23
CA GLN A 400 -6.58 18.07 -19.48
C GLN A 400 -6.21 18.27 -18.00
N TRP A 401 -5.11 17.64 -17.54
CA TRP A 401 -4.71 17.68 -16.13
C TRP A 401 -4.58 19.10 -15.55
N PRO A 402 -4.02 20.11 -16.24
CA PRO A 402 -3.93 21.47 -15.69
C PRO A 402 -5.30 22.03 -15.26
N SER A 403 -6.33 21.76 -16.05
CA SER A 403 -7.70 22.19 -15.73
C SER A 403 -8.28 21.40 -14.55
N ILE A 404 -8.03 20.08 -14.49
CA ILE A 404 -8.46 19.21 -13.40
C ILE A 404 -7.77 19.64 -12.09
N ALA A 405 -6.46 19.86 -12.13
CA ALA A 405 -5.65 20.26 -10.98
C ALA A 405 -6.08 21.63 -10.42
N LYS A 406 -6.32 22.59 -11.32
CA LYS A 406 -6.87 23.91 -10.94
C LYS A 406 -8.22 23.79 -10.26
N GLY A 407 -9.10 22.92 -10.76
CA GLY A 407 -10.40 22.62 -10.14
C GLY A 407 -10.33 21.86 -8.82
N CYS A 408 -9.11 21.46 -8.38
CA CYS A 408 -8.82 20.85 -7.08
C CYS A 408 -7.99 21.78 -6.17
N ASP A 409 -7.84 23.05 -6.53
CA ASP A 409 -7.05 24.07 -5.82
C ASP A 409 -5.58 23.65 -5.64
N VAL A 410 -5.01 22.96 -6.61
CA VAL A 410 -3.57 22.68 -6.66
C VAL A 410 -2.83 23.99 -6.98
N PRO A 411 -1.75 24.34 -6.25
CA PRO A 411 -0.97 25.56 -6.53
C PRO A 411 -0.47 25.64 -7.99
N GLN A 412 -0.57 26.82 -8.60
CA GLN A 412 -0.24 27.03 -10.03
C GLN A 412 1.23 26.63 -10.34
N SER A 413 2.16 26.88 -9.41
CA SER A 413 3.56 26.48 -9.58
C SER A 413 3.75 24.98 -9.72
N MET A 414 2.96 24.17 -8.97
CA MET A 414 2.98 22.72 -9.10
C MET A 414 2.33 22.27 -10.42
N ILE A 415 1.25 22.95 -10.84
CA ILE A 415 0.59 22.66 -12.12
C ILE A 415 1.57 22.87 -13.27
N ASP A 416 2.28 24.02 -13.29
CA ASP A 416 3.22 24.38 -14.34
C ASP A 416 4.41 23.39 -14.40
N GLU A 417 5.00 23.07 -13.24
CA GLU A 417 6.11 22.13 -13.13
C GLU A 417 5.73 20.74 -13.65
N ILE A 418 4.62 20.20 -13.17
CA ILE A 418 4.20 18.85 -13.53
C ILE A 418 3.81 18.78 -15.00
N THR A 419 3.07 19.78 -15.51
CA THR A 419 2.66 19.82 -16.91
C THR A 419 3.86 19.84 -17.85
N ALA A 420 4.90 20.61 -17.50
CA ALA A 420 6.13 20.68 -18.30
C ALA A 420 6.89 19.34 -18.37
N ASN A 421 6.70 18.47 -17.40
CA ASN A 421 7.35 17.15 -17.33
C ASN A 421 6.52 16.00 -17.92
N MET A 422 5.22 16.16 -18.15
CA MET A 422 4.38 15.12 -18.74
C MET A 422 4.79 14.77 -20.17
N GLN A 423 4.69 13.49 -20.53
CA GLN A 423 5.01 12.97 -21.87
C GLN A 423 3.75 12.89 -22.73
N LEU A 424 3.16 14.02 -23.10
CA LEU A 424 1.87 14.08 -23.80
C LEU A 424 1.96 13.81 -25.30
N THR A 425 3.15 13.80 -25.88
CA THR A 425 3.38 13.61 -27.33
C THR A 425 3.97 12.25 -27.65
N MET A 426 3.25 11.18 -27.31
CA MET A 426 3.67 9.80 -27.58
C MET A 426 3.05 9.21 -28.83
#